data_add1a05d9a65d01932f148223c76cd9f
#
_entry.id   add1a05d9a65d01932f148223c76cd9f
#
_cell.length_a   1.000
_cell.length_b   1.000
_cell.length_c   1.000
_cell.angle_alpha   90.00
_cell.angle_beta   90.00
_cell.angle_gamma   90.00
#
_symmetry.space_group_name_H-M   'P 1'
#
loop_
_entity.id
_entity.type
_entity.pdbx_description
1 polymer ?
#
loop_
_entity_poly.entity_id
_entity_poly.type
_entity_poly.pdbx_seq_one_letter_code
_entity_poly.pdbx_strand_id
1 'polypeptide(L)' 'MELQIKLSTDNAAFSPNVGLEVSRILSNYANSIKDVLDNGSNTWELETTLRDLNGNKVGNVVYVGS' A
#
# COMPACT_ATOMS: atom_id res chain seq x y z
N MET A 1 17.93 0.07 -2.51
CA MET A 1 16.51 -0.15 -2.68
C MET A 1 15.75 0.28 -1.45
N GLU A 2 14.64 0.94 -1.64
CA GLU A 2 13.85 1.44 -0.52
C GLU A 2 12.38 1.35 -0.84
N LEU A 3 11.60 0.89 0.13
CA LEU A 3 10.15 0.87 0.04
C LEU A 3 9.61 1.93 0.99
N GLN A 4 8.86 2.87 0.44
CA GLN A 4 8.24 3.93 1.22
C GLN A 4 6.73 3.80 1.16
N ILE A 5 6.10 3.79 2.31
CA ILE A 5 4.65 3.69 2.42
C ILE A 5 4.12 4.93 3.11
N LYS A 6 3.18 5.60 2.45
CA LYS A 6 2.48 6.75 3.03
C LYS A 6 1.00 6.42 3.08
N LEU A 7 0.38 6.67 4.22
CA LEU A 7 -1.02 6.35 4.42
C LEU A 7 -1.65 7.42 5.32
N SER A 8 -2.67 8.09 4.80
CA SER A 8 -3.44 9.07 5.57
C SER A 8 -4.65 8.36 6.19
N THR A 9 -4.84 8.57 7.48
CA THR A 9 -5.92 7.91 8.23
C THR A 9 -7.04 8.86 8.64
N ASP A 10 -7.14 9.99 7.94
CA ASP A 10 -8.15 11.00 8.27
C ASP A 10 -9.53 10.68 7.72
N ASN A 11 -9.62 9.73 6.82
CA ASN A 11 -10.85 9.36 6.16
C ASN A 11 -11.78 8.61 7.11
N ALA A 12 -13.09 8.77 6.91
CA ALA A 12 -14.11 8.12 7.73
C ALA A 12 -13.99 6.59 7.75
N ALA A 13 -13.42 6.00 6.71
CA ALA A 13 -13.23 4.54 6.66
C ALA A 13 -12.32 4.03 7.77
N PHE A 14 -11.50 4.91 8.35
CA PHE A 14 -10.60 4.54 9.45
C PHE A 14 -11.24 4.70 10.82
N SER A 15 -12.42 5.25 10.88
CA SER A 15 -13.13 5.44 12.14
C SER A 15 -14.16 4.32 12.31
N PRO A 16 -14.32 3.75 13.52
CA PRO A 16 -13.57 4.05 14.74
C PRO A 16 -12.28 3.24 14.88
N ASN A 17 -12.02 2.28 14.01
CA ASN A 17 -10.92 1.33 14.16
C ASN A 17 -9.79 1.58 13.17
N VAL A 18 -8.96 2.58 13.45
CA VAL A 18 -7.83 2.95 12.60
C VAL A 18 -6.92 1.75 12.36
N GLY A 19 -6.55 1.04 13.42
CA GLY A 19 -5.64 -0.09 13.32
C GLY A 19 -6.16 -1.21 12.42
N LEU A 20 -7.45 -1.48 12.49
CA LEU A 20 -8.06 -2.52 11.68
C LEU A 20 -7.99 -2.19 10.19
N GLU A 21 -8.35 -0.97 9.83
CA GLU A 21 -8.34 -0.56 8.43
C GLU A 21 -6.92 -0.47 7.88
N VAL A 22 -5.98 0.06 8.65
CA VAL A 22 -4.56 0.09 8.25
C VAL A 22 -4.06 -1.32 8.02
N SER A 23 -4.37 -2.24 8.93
CA SER A 23 -3.96 -3.63 8.82
C SER A 23 -4.53 -4.28 7.55
N ARG A 24 -5.80 -4.03 7.24
CA ARG A 24 -6.44 -4.57 6.05
C ARG A 24 -5.76 -4.09 4.78
N ILE A 25 -5.51 -2.77 4.69
CA ILE A 25 -4.87 -2.16 3.52
C ILE A 25 -3.47 -2.71 3.33
N LEU A 26 -2.69 -2.77 4.39
CA LEU A 26 -1.31 -3.24 4.29
C LEU A 26 -1.22 -4.73 4.01
N SER A 27 -2.15 -5.53 4.56
CA SER A 27 -2.18 -6.97 4.27
C SER A 27 -2.51 -7.24 2.81
N ASN A 28 -3.47 -6.51 2.26
CA ASN A 28 -3.81 -6.64 0.85
C ASN A 28 -2.64 -6.24 -0.03
N TYR A 29 -1.97 -5.17 0.33
CA TYR A 29 -0.80 -4.74 -0.42
C TYR A 29 0.33 -5.77 -0.34
N ALA A 30 0.57 -6.32 0.85
CA ALA A 30 1.64 -7.30 1.05
C ALA A 30 1.43 -8.53 0.16
N ASN A 31 0.19 -8.99 0.03
CA ASN A 31 -0.11 -10.13 -0.84
C ASN A 31 0.12 -9.80 -2.32
N SER A 32 -0.14 -8.57 -2.69
CA SER A 32 0.02 -8.10 -4.06
C SER A 32 1.49 -7.92 -4.44
N ILE A 33 2.26 -7.28 -3.57
CA ILE A 33 3.66 -6.97 -3.85
C ILE A 33 4.53 -8.22 -3.89
N LYS A 34 4.14 -9.25 -3.17
CA LYS A 34 4.88 -10.50 -3.16
C LYS A 34 5.00 -11.06 -4.58
N ASP A 35 3.89 -11.13 -5.29
CA ASP A 35 3.89 -11.67 -6.65
C ASP A 35 4.71 -10.82 -7.60
N VAL A 36 4.64 -9.51 -7.47
CA VAL A 36 5.37 -8.60 -8.35
C VAL A 36 6.86 -8.73 -8.14
N LEU A 37 7.33 -8.76 -6.91
CA LEU A 37 8.75 -8.81 -6.62
C LEU A 37 9.34 -10.20 -6.81
N ASP A 38 8.59 -11.24 -6.45
CA ASP A 38 9.08 -12.62 -6.54
C ASP A 38 9.18 -13.11 -7.97
N ASN A 39 8.40 -12.55 -8.88
CA ASN A 39 8.42 -12.96 -10.28
C ASN A 39 9.57 -12.35 -11.07
N GLY A 40 10.53 -11.75 -10.39
CA GLY A 40 11.73 -11.24 -11.04
C GLY A 40 11.45 -10.07 -11.97
N SER A 41 10.39 -9.37 -11.73
CA SER A 41 10.05 -8.18 -12.45
C SER A 41 11.19 -7.18 -12.31
N ASN A 42 11.81 -6.77 -13.42
CA ASN A 42 12.91 -5.81 -13.42
C ASN A 42 12.41 -4.38 -13.29
N THR A 43 11.51 -4.18 -12.36
CA THR A 43 10.92 -2.88 -12.14
C THR A 43 11.81 -2.10 -11.17
N TRP A 44 12.48 -1.10 -11.69
CA TRP A 44 13.34 -0.24 -10.87
C TRP A 44 12.51 0.70 -10.01
N GLU A 45 11.32 1.03 -10.51
CA GLU A 45 10.39 1.88 -9.79
C GLU A 45 9.02 1.25 -9.86
N LEU A 46 8.37 1.16 -8.72
CA LEU A 46 7.02 0.65 -8.62
C LEU A 46 6.22 1.60 -7.74
N GLU A 47 5.11 2.08 -8.25
CA GLU A 47 4.21 2.91 -7.46
C GLU A 47 2.83 2.29 -7.44
N THR A 48 2.28 2.18 -6.25
CA THR A 48 0.96 1.60 -6.06
C THR A 48 0.10 2.53 -5.22
N THR A 49 -1.11 2.78 -5.66
CA THR A 49 -2.08 3.57 -4.90
C THR A 49 -2.76 2.68 -3.87
N LEU A 50 -2.84 3.17 -2.64
CA LEU A 50 -3.56 2.49 -1.57
C LEU A 50 -4.95 3.12 -1.44
N ARG A 51 -5.98 2.28 -1.31
CA ARG A 51 -7.35 2.73 -1.23
C ARG A 51 -8.02 2.18 0.01
N ASP A 52 -8.95 2.98 0.55
CA ASP A 52 -9.72 2.56 1.71
C ASP A 52 -10.85 1.61 1.30
N LEU A 53 -11.66 1.20 2.28
CA LEU A 53 -12.77 0.29 2.07
C LEU A 53 -13.77 0.82 1.04
N ASN A 54 -13.90 2.14 0.94
CA ASN A 54 -14.83 2.79 0.04
C ASN A 54 -14.23 3.11 -1.33
N GLY A 55 -12.97 2.74 -1.56
CA GLY A 55 -12.30 2.97 -2.83
C GLY A 55 -11.64 4.31 -2.97
N ASN A 56 -11.57 5.10 -1.91
CA ASN A 56 -10.92 6.40 -1.94
C ASN A 56 -9.40 6.26 -1.81
N LYS A 57 -8.67 7.07 -2.56
CA LYS A 57 -7.21 7.08 -2.44
C LYS A 57 -6.81 7.64 -1.08
N VAL A 58 -6.10 6.86 -0.30
CA VAL A 58 -5.66 7.27 1.04
C VAL A 58 -4.15 7.25 1.20
N GLY A 59 -3.43 6.75 0.22
CA GLY A 59 -1.99 6.74 0.30
C GLY A 59 -1.35 6.11 -0.91
N ASN A 60 -0.04 5.93 -0.82
CA ASN A 60 0.68 5.25 -1.87
C ASN A 60 1.91 4.54 -1.32
N VAL A 61 2.41 3.62 -2.13
CA VAL A 61 3.66 2.91 -1.87
C VAL A 61 4.57 3.18 -3.04
N VAL A 62 5.81 3.53 -2.74
CA VAL A 62 6.84 3.73 -3.76
C VAL A 62 8.00 2.81 -3.46
N TYR A 63 8.40 2.01 -4.44
CA TYR A 63 9.55 1.14 -4.35
C TYR A 63 10.58 1.62 -5.36
N VAL A 64 11.72 2.04 -4.87
CA VAL A 64 12.78 2.60 -5.71
C VAL A 64 13.99 1.69 -5.64
N GLY A 65 14.39 1.17 -6.77
CA GLY A 65 15.61 0.39 -6.92
C GLY A 65 16.72 1.30 -7.40
N SER A 66 17.90 1.11 -6.87
CA SER A 66 19.05 1.90 -7.28
C SER A 66 20.16 1.04 -7.85
#